data_458416c61d6aa9962d15a341820a04fd
#
_entry.id   458416c61d6aa9962d15a341820a04fd
#
_cell.length_a   1.000
_cell.length_b   1.000
_cell.length_c   1.000
_cell.angle_alpha   90.00
_cell.angle_beta   90.00
_cell.angle_gamma   90.00
#
_symmetry.space_group_name_H-M   'P 1'
#
loop_
_entity.id
_entity.type
_entity.pdbx_description
1 polymer ?
#
loop_
_entity_poly.entity_id
_entity_poly.type
_entity_poly.pdbx_seq_one_letter_code
_entity_poly.pdbx_strand_id
1 'polypeptide(L)'
;MRLLMVNDEVLTAETMKEEIPWEKYGIEQVYTAYDVEAGKECIRNNPVDIMLCDIEMPGENGLALLRWVRENKKDIECVFLTCHASFAYAREAICLGCQDYILIPAKYEEIGEVIQRVVQRLTKTREAARYQEYGKYMLQEQVLQENEKQGKKKCPKEMVEEISAYIIKNLGDCELGVNGLAERFYFHPVYLNRLFKKEKGVSVSQFIINERMKMAASLLELGDYNANEVAEKVGYSQYTNFHNMFKKYYGCP
;
A
#
# COMPACT_ATOMS: atom_id res chain seq x y z
N MET A 1 1.70 6.73 1.87
CA MET A 1 0.90 7.24 3.04
C MET A 1 0.97 8.76 3.09
N ARG A 2 0.05 9.43 3.81
CA ARG A 2 -0.03 10.89 3.88
C ARG A 2 0.15 11.35 5.32
N LEU A 3 1.08 12.26 5.54
CA LEU A 3 1.46 12.80 6.82
C LEU A 3 0.89 14.22 6.99
N LEU A 4 0.30 14.52 8.13
CA LEU A 4 0.04 15.87 8.58
C LEU A 4 1.04 16.23 9.67
N MET A 5 1.79 17.30 9.47
CA MET A 5 2.68 17.88 10.47
C MET A 5 1.99 19.09 11.09
N VAL A 6 1.89 19.11 12.42
CA VAL A 6 1.28 20.22 13.18
C VAL A 6 2.30 20.77 14.14
N ASN A 7 2.72 22.00 13.93
CA ASN A 7 3.72 22.68 14.77
C ASN A 7 3.53 24.19 14.61
N ASP A 8 3.45 24.94 15.71
CA ASP A 8 3.26 26.38 15.70
C ASP A 8 4.51 27.15 15.23
N GLU A 9 5.68 26.51 15.29
CA GLU A 9 6.90 27.08 14.74
C GLU A 9 6.99 26.79 13.23
N VAL A 10 6.48 27.71 12.42
CA VAL A 10 6.37 27.59 10.96
C VAL A 10 7.70 27.18 10.31
N LEU A 11 8.81 27.82 10.73
CA LEU A 11 10.14 27.54 10.17
C LEU A 11 10.57 26.09 10.44
N THR A 12 10.36 25.58 11.63
CA THR A 12 10.65 24.20 12.03
C THR A 12 9.80 23.22 11.22
N ALA A 13 8.49 23.48 11.07
CA ALA A 13 7.62 22.63 10.26
C ALA A 13 8.05 22.54 8.79
N GLU A 14 8.31 23.69 8.16
CA GLU A 14 8.71 23.73 6.75
C GLU A 14 10.11 23.14 6.54
N THR A 15 11.07 23.40 7.44
CA THR A 15 12.41 22.80 7.37
C THR A 15 12.34 21.27 7.48
N MET A 16 11.57 20.73 8.44
CA MET A 16 11.40 19.27 8.57
C MET A 16 10.72 18.67 7.33
N LYS A 17 9.76 19.38 6.73
CA LYS A 17 9.08 18.95 5.52
C LYS A 17 10.05 18.85 4.32
N GLU A 18 10.97 19.81 4.19
CA GLU A 18 11.92 19.87 3.07
C GLU A 18 13.13 18.97 3.27
N GLU A 19 13.67 18.90 4.48
CA GLU A 19 14.94 18.24 4.76
C GLU A 19 14.81 16.73 5.04
N ILE A 20 13.65 16.28 5.54
CA ILE A 20 13.43 14.85 5.77
C ILE A 20 13.01 14.19 4.45
N PRO A 21 13.74 13.15 3.99
CA PRO A 21 13.38 12.43 2.76
C PRO A 21 12.18 11.50 3.00
N TRP A 22 11.00 12.09 3.10
CA TRP A 22 9.76 11.41 3.51
C TRP A 22 9.39 10.20 2.66
N GLU A 23 9.69 10.25 1.35
CA GLU A 23 9.45 9.11 0.44
C GLU A 23 10.22 7.85 0.86
N LYS A 24 11.45 8.02 1.40
CA LYS A 24 12.27 6.93 1.95
C LYS A 24 11.55 6.20 3.09
N TYR A 25 10.73 6.91 3.85
CA TYR A 25 9.99 6.39 5.00
C TYR A 25 8.56 5.98 4.67
N GLY A 26 8.16 6.02 3.39
CA GLY A 26 6.86 5.56 2.90
C GLY A 26 5.76 6.60 2.96
N ILE A 27 6.13 7.90 3.05
CA ILE A 27 5.21 9.04 2.98
C ILE A 27 5.26 9.64 1.58
N GLU A 28 4.12 9.72 0.92
CA GLU A 28 3.98 10.25 -0.44
C GLU A 28 3.59 11.73 -0.46
N GLN A 29 2.95 12.19 0.63
CA GLN A 29 2.48 13.57 0.73
C GLN A 29 2.57 14.06 2.16
N VAL A 30 3.05 15.29 2.35
CA VAL A 30 3.14 15.98 3.64
C VAL A 30 2.29 17.25 3.59
N TYR A 31 1.35 17.34 4.52
CA TYR A 31 0.60 18.56 4.82
C TYR A 31 1.20 19.25 6.04
N THR A 32 1.09 20.55 6.14
CA THR A 32 1.51 21.33 7.31
C THR A 32 0.33 22.13 7.86
N ALA A 33 0.27 22.25 9.17
CA ALA A 33 -0.66 23.11 9.90
C ALA A 33 0.10 23.74 11.09
N TYR A 34 -0.27 24.94 11.47
CA TYR A 34 0.50 25.73 12.43
C TYR A 34 -0.26 25.99 13.74
N ASP A 35 -1.46 25.43 13.85
CA ASP A 35 -2.27 25.40 15.06
C ASP A 35 -3.28 24.25 15.01
N VAL A 36 -4.00 24.04 16.10
CA VAL A 36 -4.97 22.96 16.25
C VAL A 36 -6.15 23.13 15.28
N GLU A 37 -6.64 24.34 15.06
CA GLU A 37 -7.79 24.58 14.16
C GLU A 37 -7.41 24.33 12.69
N ALA A 38 -6.26 24.81 12.25
CA ALA A 38 -5.72 24.50 10.93
C ALA A 38 -5.50 22.99 10.76
N GLY A 39 -5.04 22.31 11.80
CA GLY A 39 -4.91 20.84 11.83
C GLY A 39 -6.25 20.14 11.66
N LYS A 40 -7.29 20.56 12.39
CA LYS A 40 -8.66 20.04 12.25
C LYS A 40 -9.21 20.27 10.85
N GLU A 41 -9.00 21.46 10.29
CA GLU A 41 -9.43 21.80 8.93
C GLU A 41 -8.71 20.95 7.87
N CYS A 42 -7.41 20.77 8.00
CA CYS A 42 -6.65 19.89 7.12
C CYS A 42 -7.21 18.46 7.15
N ILE A 43 -7.48 17.90 8.33
CA ILE A 43 -8.04 16.55 8.50
C ILE A 43 -9.48 16.44 7.94
N ARG A 44 -10.27 17.50 7.97
CA ARG A 44 -11.62 17.51 7.34
C ARG A 44 -11.54 17.45 5.82
N ASN A 45 -10.59 18.17 5.24
CA ASN A 45 -10.52 18.43 3.81
C ASN A 45 -9.58 17.45 3.06
N ASN A 46 -8.68 16.78 3.77
CA ASN A 46 -7.68 15.92 3.17
C ASN A 46 -7.66 14.54 3.85
N PRO A 47 -7.35 13.50 3.09
CA PRO A 47 -7.10 12.19 3.67
C PRO A 47 -5.72 12.18 4.35
N VAL A 48 -5.71 12.03 5.67
CA VAL A 48 -4.50 11.96 6.51
C VAL A 48 -4.41 10.56 7.11
N ASP A 49 -3.24 9.94 7.03
CA ASP A 49 -2.97 8.61 7.59
C ASP A 49 -2.21 8.70 8.92
N ILE A 50 -1.28 9.64 9.02
CA ILE A 50 -0.39 9.84 10.17
C ILE A 50 -0.34 11.32 10.52
N MET A 51 -0.36 11.65 11.80
CA MET A 51 -0.17 12.99 12.33
C MET A 51 1.11 13.03 13.17
N LEU A 52 2.04 13.91 12.80
CA LEU A 52 3.23 14.27 13.58
C LEU A 52 2.94 15.64 14.20
N CYS A 53 2.75 15.69 15.51
CA CYS A 53 2.18 16.86 16.16
C CYS A 53 3.05 17.32 17.33
N ASP A 54 3.31 18.62 17.40
CA ASP A 54 3.84 19.22 18.62
C ASP A 54 2.76 19.19 19.72
N ILE A 55 3.18 18.97 20.95
CA ILE A 55 2.29 19.02 22.11
C ILE A 55 2.05 20.47 22.53
N GLU A 56 3.10 21.27 22.61
CA GLU A 56 3.05 22.63 23.19
C GLU A 56 2.87 23.67 22.10
N MET A 57 1.63 24.04 21.84
CA MET A 57 1.26 25.09 20.92
C MET A 57 0.43 26.15 21.62
N PRO A 58 0.47 27.43 21.18
CA PRO A 58 -0.35 28.51 21.73
C PRO A 58 -1.86 28.19 21.60
N GLY A 59 -2.59 28.44 22.67
CA GLY A 59 -4.03 28.19 22.72
C GLY A 59 -4.38 26.75 23.06
N GLU A 60 -4.72 25.93 22.07
CA GLU A 60 -4.96 24.49 22.28
C GLU A 60 -3.71 23.68 21.99
N ASN A 61 -3.43 22.68 22.81
CA ASN A 61 -2.25 21.80 22.65
C ASN A 61 -2.52 20.61 21.71
N GLY A 62 -1.45 19.93 21.29
CA GLY A 62 -1.55 18.78 20.40
C GLY A 62 -2.35 17.61 20.96
N LEU A 63 -2.43 17.46 22.29
CA LEU A 63 -3.28 16.44 22.95
C LEU A 63 -4.77 16.73 22.73
N ALA A 64 -5.17 18.01 22.72
CA ALA A 64 -6.54 18.40 22.38
C ALA A 64 -6.89 18.02 20.93
N LEU A 65 -5.96 18.21 19.99
CA LEU A 65 -6.15 17.77 18.62
C LEU A 65 -6.31 16.24 18.52
N LEU A 66 -5.47 15.48 19.19
CA LEU A 66 -5.60 14.01 19.18
C LEU A 66 -6.91 13.55 19.82
N ARG A 67 -7.35 14.18 20.90
CA ARG A 67 -8.66 13.90 21.53
C ARG A 67 -9.79 14.12 20.53
N TRP A 68 -9.78 15.26 19.85
CA TRP A 68 -10.75 15.57 18.80
C TRP A 68 -10.72 14.53 17.66
N VAL A 69 -9.54 14.10 17.22
CA VAL A 69 -9.39 13.03 16.20
C VAL A 69 -10.09 11.74 16.66
N ARG A 70 -9.89 11.33 17.90
CA ARG A 70 -10.51 10.12 18.46
C ARG A 70 -12.03 10.25 18.62
N GLU A 71 -12.52 11.40 19.09
CA GLU A 71 -13.97 11.69 19.22
C GLU A 71 -14.68 11.67 17.86
N ASN A 72 -14.02 12.14 16.80
CA ASN A 72 -14.56 12.13 15.44
C ASN A 72 -14.29 10.81 14.70
N LYS A 73 -13.86 9.77 15.40
CA LYS A 73 -13.60 8.42 14.86
C LYS A 73 -12.71 8.42 13.61
N LYS A 74 -11.74 9.31 13.57
CA LYS A 74 -10.73 9.33 12.51
C LYS A 74 -9.65 8.31 12.80
N ASP A 75 -9.40 7.44 11.83
CA ASP A 75 -8.35 6.42 11.89
C ASP A 75 -7.02 7.03 11.44
N ILE A 76 -6.48 7.91 12.31
CA ILE A 76 -5.21 8.62 12.10
C ILE A 76 -4.27 8.23 13.23
N GLU A 77 -3.10 7.72 12.87
CA GLU A 77 -2.06 7.45 13.84
C GLU A 77 -1.31 8.73 14.22
N CYS A 78 -0.97 8.87 15.51
CA CYS A 78 -0.33 10.07 16.02
C CYS A 78 1.03 9.75 16.60
N VAL A 79 2.02 10.56 16.24
CA VAL A 79 3.34 10.66 16.86
C VAL A 79 3.49 12.07 17.39
N PHE A 80 3.87 12.21 18.66
CA PHE A 80 4.12 13.51 19.24
C PHE A 80 5.59 13.91 19.16
N LEU A 81 5.83 15.20 18.89
CA LEU A 81 7.09 15.89 19.10
C LEU A 81 6.94 16.80 20.32
N THR A 82 7.97 16.95 21.14
CA THR A 82 7.95 17.88 22.26
C THR A 82 9.34 18.22 22.76
N CYS A 83 9.54 19.48 23.16
CA CYS A 83 10.74 19.94 23.86
C CYS A 83 10.75 19.55 25.35
N HIS A 84 9.62 19.15 25.92
CA HIS A 84 9.47 18.93 27.36
C HIS A 84 9.24 17.46 27.71
N ALA A 85 10.12 16.91 28.54
CA ALA A 85 9.95 15.58 29.13
C ALA A 85 8.92 15.62 30.26
N SER A 86 7.63 15.80 29.92
CA SER A 86 6.55 15.81 30.89
C SER A 86 5.91 14.42 30.99
N PHE A 87 6.01 13.81 32.17
CA PHE A 87 5.35 12.53 32.45
C PHE A 87 3.82 12.62 32.32
N ALA A 88 3.24 13.79 32.63
CA ALA A 88 1.80 14.00 32.50
C ALA A 88 1.36 13.95 31.02
N TYR A 89 2.08 14.61 30.13
CA TYR A 89 1.80 14.60 28.70
C TYR A 89 1.99 13.21 28.09
N ALA A 90 3.09 12.53 28.44
CA ALA A 90 3.35 11.18 27.95
C ALA A 90 2.24 10.21 28.37
N ARG A 91 1.79 10.27 29.63
CA ARG A 91 0.69 9.43 30.13
C ARG A 91 -0.61 9.70 29.39
N GLU A 92 -0.96 10.98 29.18
CA GLU A 92 -2.18 11.34 28.46
C GLU A 92 -2.11 10.94 26.99
N ALA A 93 -0.98 11.15 26.33
CA ALA A 93 -0.74 10.72 24.95
C ALA A 93 -0.95 9.21 24.78
N ILE A 94 -0.40 8.40 25.70
CA ILE A 94 -0.59 6.94 25.72
C ILE A 94 -2.07 6.58 25.91
N CYS A 95 -2.76 7.25 26.84
CA CYS A 95 -4.21 7.01 27.07
C CYS A 95 -5.05 7.34 25.83
N LEU A 96 -4.64 8.33 25.03
CA LEU A 96 -5.28 8.71 23.76
C LEU A 96 -4.86 7.81 22.60
N GLY A 97 -3.97 6.84 22.82
CA GLY A 97 -3.49 5.90 21.82
C GLY A 97 -2.55 6.53 20.81
N CYS A 98 -1.62 7.37 21.24
CA CYS A 98 -0.52 7.79 20.37
C CYS A 98 0.41 6.58 20.08
N GLN A 99 1.08 6.59 18.94
CA GLN A 99 1.97 5.50 18.53
C GLN A 99 3.38 5.66 19.06
N ASP A 100 3.85 6.89 19.15
CA ASP A 100 5.18 7.19 19.65
C ASP A 100 5.26 8.64 20.19
N TYR A 101 6.36 8.93 20.92
CA TYR A 101 6.58 10.20 21.58
C TYR A 101 8.07 10.55 21.47
N ILE A 102 8.41 11.59 20.75
CA ILE A 102 9.78 11.98 20.42
C ILE A 102 10.15 13.26 21.18
N LEU A 103 11.23 13.21 21.95
CA LEU A 103 11.81 14.39 22.58
C LEU A 103 12.72 15.10 21.60
N ILE A 104 12.52 16.41 21.41
CA ILE A 104 13.43 17.25 20.64
C ILE A 104 14.38 18.04 21.58
N PRO A 105 15.64 18.26 21.12
CA PRO A 105 16.15 18.03 19.77
C PRO A 105 16.40 16.56 19.44
N ALA A 106 15.81 16.10 18.31
CA ALA A 106 16.04 14.78 17.72
C ALA A 106 16.64 14.94 16.32
N LYS A 107 17.38 13.94 15.86
CA LYS A 107 17.87 13.94 14.47
C LYS A 107 16.73 13.64 13.50
N TYR A 108 16.76 14.23 12.32
CA TYR A 108 15.75 14.02 11.28
C TYR A 108 15.64 12.55 10.85
N GLU A 109 16.76 11.82 10.86
CA GLU A 109 16.77 10.39 10.61
C GLU A 109 15.95 9.61 11.66
N GLU A 110 16.07 10.00 12.93
CA GLU A 110 15.36 9.38 14.04
C GLU A 110 13.84 9.60 13.92
N ILE A 111 13.43 10.83 13.58
CA ILE A 111 12.02 11.15 13.30
C ILE A 111 11.51 10.30 12.13
N GLY A 112 12.28 10.23 11.05
CA GLY A 112 11.94 9.42 9.88
C GLY A 112 11.79 7.93 10.19
N GLU A 113 12.69 7.36 11.00
CA GLU A 113 12.63 5.96 11.43
C GLU A 113 11.39 5.66 12.29
N VAL A 114 11.00 6.59 13.18
CA VAL A 114 9.75 6.47 13.95
C VAL A 114 8.55 6.42 13.00
N ILE A 115 8.47 7.36 12.08
CA ILE A 115 7.38 7.39 11.09
C ILE A 115 7.37 6.13 10.24
N GLN A 116 8.53 5.60 9.82
CA GLN A 116 8.61 4.35 9.07
C GLN A 116 8.03 3.16 9.86
N ARG A 117 8.30 3.07 11.16
CA ARG A 117 7.71 2.03 12.02
C ARG A 117 6.19 2.13 12.07
N VAL A 118 5.65 3.36 12.15
CA VAL A 118 4.19 3.60 12.12
C VAL A 118 3.60 3.20 10.77
N VAL A 119 4.23 3.60 9.66
CA VAL A 119 3.83 3.20 8.29
C VAL A 119 3.78 1.67 8.14
N GLN A 120 4.82 0.96 8.58
CA GLN A 120 4.87 -0.50 8.52
C GLN A 120 3.75 -1.15 9.34
N ARG A 121 3.46 -0.62 10.53
CA ARG A 121 2.36 -1.10 11.39
C ARG A 121 1.01 -0.87 10.72
N LEU A 122 0.74 0.35 10.23
CA LEU A 122 -0.50 0.67 9.51
C LEU A 122 -0.71 -0.22 8.29
N THR A 123 0.34 -0.43 7.50
CA THR A 123 0.27 -1.31 6.33
C THR A 123 -0.14 -2.73 6.73
N LYS A 124 0.52 -3.31 7.75
CA LYS A 124 0.19 -4.65 8.25
C LYS A 124 -1.24 -4.73 8.81
N THR A 125 -1.68 -3.71 9.55
CA THR A 125 -3.03 -3.68 10.11
C THR A 125 -4.10 -3.57 9.02
N ARG A 126 -3.88 -2.71 8.02
CA ARG A 126 -4.79 -2.57 6.86
C ARG A 126 -4.83 -3.85 6.01
N GLU A 127 -3.69 -4.50 5.81
CA GLU A 127 -3.64 -5.80 5.15
C GLU A 127 -4.42 -6.87 5.95
N ALA A 128 -4.20 -6.95 7.26
CA ALA A 128 -4.91 -7.90 8.13
C ALA A 128 -6.43 -7.65 8.14
N ALA A 129 -6.87 -6.39 8.23
CA ALA A 129 -8.27 -6.01 8.15
C ALA A 129 -8.90 -6.41 6.80
N ARG A 130 -8.20 -6.16 5.69
CA ARG A 130 -8.63 -6.62 4.35
C ARG A 130 -8.76 -8.15 4.28
N TYR A 131 -7.85 -8.90 4.92
CA TYR A 131 -7.94 -10.36 5.00
C TYR A 131 -9.15 -10.83 5.81
N GLN A 132 -9.46 -10.16 6.93
CA GLN A 132 -10.62 -10.50 7.76
C GLN A 132 -11.95 -10.17 7.07
N GLU A 133 -12.05 -9.01 6.43
CA GLU A 133 -13.23 -8.61 5.65
C GLU A 133 -13.48 -9.59 4.51
N TYR A 134 -12.42 -9.98 3.85
CA TYR A 134 -12.46 -10.99 2.80
C TYR A 134 -12.92 -12.37 3.32
N GLY A 135 -12.41 -12.79 4.48
CA GLY A 135 -12.85 -14.03 5.12
C GLY A 135 -14.36 -14.02 5.46
N LYS A 136 -14.89 -12.87 5.92
CA LYS A 136 -16.34 -12.68 6.15
C LYS A 136 -17.13 -12.75 4.84
N TYR A 137 -16.64 -12.10 3.79
CA TYR A 137 -17.28 -12.13 2.46
C TYR A 137 -17.36 -13.55 1.90
N MET A 138 -16.28 -14.33 2.01
CA MET A 138 -16.25 -15.73 1.57
C MET A 138 -17.18 -16.63 2.36
N LEU A 139 -17.34 -16.39 3.67
CA LEU A 139 -18.31 -17.11 4.49
C LEU A 139 -19.75 -16.75 4.10
N GLN A 140 -20.05 -15.48 3.79
CA GLN A 140 -21.35 -15.07 3.29
C GLN A 140 -21.66 -15.65 1.90
N GLU A 141 -20.68 -15.68 1.00
CA GLU A 141 -20.85 -16.34 -0.31
C GLU A 141 -21.07 -17.85 -0.16
N GLN A 142 -20.39 -18.52 0.76
CA GLN A 142 -20.65 -19.94 1.03
C GLN A 142 -22.07 -20.18 1.53
N VAL A 143 -22.57 -19.34 2.41
CA VAL A 143 -23.96 -19.43 2.93
C VAL A 143 -24.98 -19.10 1.85
N LEU A 144 -24.72 -18.13 0.96
CA LEU A 144 -25.60 -17.81 -0.17
C LEU A 144 -25.57 -18.92 -1.24
N GLN A 145 -24.41 -19.55 -1.48
CA GLN A 145 -24.27 -20.65 -2.44
C GLN A 145 -24.85 -21.98 -1.95
N GLU A 146 -24.97 -22.19 -0.65
CA GLU A 146 -25.71 -23.33 -0.09
C GLU A 146 -27.22 -23.24 -0.35
N ASN A 147 -27.75 -22.03 -0.53
CA ASN A 147 -29.15 -21.77 -0.87
C ASN A 147 -29.46 -21.80 -2.39
N GLU A 148 -28.44 -21.75 -3.26
CA GLU A 148 -28.58 -21.89 -4.72
C GLU A 148 -28.05 -23.25 -5.21
N LYS A 149 -28.60 -24.33 -4.69
CA LYS A 149 -28.34 -25.68 -5.24
C LYS A 149 -29.12 -25.87 -6.54
N GLN A 150 -28.55 -25.43 -7.65
CA GLN A 150 -28.65 -26.04 -8.98
C GLN A 150 -27.86 -25.23 -10.03
N GLY A 151 -26.54 -25.47 -10.12
CA GLY A 151 -25.70 -24.93 -11.20
C GLY A 151 -24.25 -25.36 -11.04
N LYS A 152 -23.67 -25.98 -12.04
CA LYS A 152 -22.33 -26.58 -12.05
C LYS A 152 -21.26 -25.69 -11.39
N LYS A 153 -20.82 -26.04 -10.19
CA LYS A 153 -19.62 -25.47 -9.56
C LYS A 153 -18.38 -25.86 -10.37
N LYS A 154 -17.72 -24.90 -11.00
CA LYS A 154 -16.38 -25.12 -11.54
C LYS A 154 -15.42 -25.46 -10.38
N CYS A 155 -14.67 -26.55 -10.52
CA CYS A 155 -13.63 -26.91 -9.56
C CYS A 155 -12.56 -25.81 -9.50
N PRO A 156 -11.91 -25.53 -8.33
CA PRO A 156 -10.81 -24.59 -8.22
C PRO A 156 -9.74 -24.74 -9.31
N LYS A 157 -9.45 -25.96 -9.71
CA LYS A 157 -8.52 -26.28 -10.79
C LYS A 157 -9.02 -25.80 -12.15
N GLU A 158 -10.30 -26.00 -12.46
CA GLU A 158 -10.91 -25.54 -13.71
C GLU A 158 -10.94 -24.01 -13.80
N MET A 159 -11.17 -23.33 -12.68
CA MET A 159 -11.09 -21.87 -12.61
C MET A 159 -9.67 -21.35 -12.88
N VAL A 160 -8.65 -21.97 -12.30
CA VAL A 160 -7.25 -21.58 -12.55
C VAL A 160 -6.86 -21.85 -14.01
N GLU A 161 -7.35 -22.92 -14.61
CA GLU A 161 -7.10 -23.20 -16.03
C GLU A 161 -7.77 -22.14 -16.93
N GLU A 162 -9.01 -21.74 -16.64
CA GLU A 162 -9.70 -20.68 -17.38
C GLU A 162 -8.97 -19.32 -17.28
N ILE A 163 -8.55 -18.95 -16.07
CA ILE A 163 -7.78 -17.72 -15.85
C ILE A 163 -6.42 -17.79 -16.54
N SER A 164 -5.75 -18.95 -16.49
CA SER A 164 -4.48 -19.17 -17.18
C SER A 164 -4.62 -19.03 -18.69
N ALA A 165 -5.68 -19.58 -19.28
CA ALA A 165 -5.99 -19.44 -20.70
C ALA A 165 -6.25 -17.96 -21.08
N TYR A 166 -6.98 -17.23 -20.21
CA TYR A 166 -7.21 -15.80 -20.40
C TYR A 166 -5.90 -15.01 -20.36
N ILE A 167 -5.02 -15.29 -19.40
CA ILE A 167 -3.69 -14.65 -19.29
C ILE A 167 -2.89 -14.88 -20.58
N ILE A 168 -2.79 -16.13 -21.03
CA ILE A 168 -2.02 -16.50 -22.24
C ILE A 168 -2.56 -15.75 -23.48
N LYS A 169 -3.86 -15.62 -23.61
CA LYS A 169 -4.49 -14.91 -24.73
C LYS A 169 -4.23 -13.40 -24.71
N ASN A 170 -3.97 -12.81 -23.55
CA ASN A 170 -3.88 -11.35 -23.38
C ASN A 170 -2.48 -10.91 -22.90
N LEU A 171 -1.42 -11.70 -23.15
CA LEU A 171 -0.05 -11.39 -22.70
C LEU A 171 0.49 -10.06 -23.20
N GLY A 172 0.03 -9.59 -24.36
CA GLY A 172 0.42 -8.31 -24.95
C GLY A 172 -0.20 -7.08 -24.27
N ASP A 173 -1.17 -7.26 -23.40
CA ASP A 173 -1.78 -6.16 -22.65
C ASP A 173 -0.86 -5.73 -21.50
N CYS A 174 -0.34 -4.49 -21.55
CA CYS A 174 0.55 -3.94 -20.53
C CYS A 174 -0.14 -3.77 -19.15
N GLU A 175 -1.48 -3.60 -19.13
CA GLU A 175 -2.27 -3.46 -17.91
C GLU A 175 -2.66 -4.82 -17.31
N LEU A 176 -2.31 -5.94 -17.96
CA LEU A 176 -2.60 -7.27 -17.45
C LEU A 176 -1.92 -7.53 -16.11
N GLY A 177 -2.71 -7.58 -15.05
CA GLY A 177 -2.22 -7.74 -13.67
C GLY A 177 -3.23 -8.43 -12.76
N VAL A 178 -2.79 -8.70 -11.54
CA VAL A 178 -3.60 -9.40 -10.53
C VAL A 178 -4.92 -8.70 -10.26
N ASN A 179 -4.92 -7.37 -10.17
CA ASN A 179 -6.11 -6.58 -9.83
C ASN A 179 -7.17 -6.65 -10.94
N GLY A 180 -6.77 -6.44 -12.19
CA GLY A 180 -7.69 -6.53 -13.34
C GLY A 180 -8.26 -7.94 -13.54
N LEU A 181 -7.43 -8.97 -13.32
CA LEU A 181 -7.91 -10.36 -13.35
C LEU A 181 -8.87 -10.67 -12.21
N ALA A 182 -8.57 -10.19 -11.00
CA ALA A 182 -9.44 -10.38 -9.84
C ALA A 182 -10.81 -9.73 -10.05
N GLU A 183 -10.84 -8.51 -10.57
CA GLU A 183 -12.07 -7.79 -10.91
C GLU A 183 -12.88 -8.53 -12.00
N ARG A 184 -12.19 -8.93 -13.08
CA ARG A 184 -12.86 -9.62 -14.21
C ARG A 184 -13.48 -10.97 -13.84
N PHE A 185 -12.81 -11.73 -12.98
CA PHE A 185 -13.27 -13.05 -12.55
C PHE A 185 -14.00 -13.04 -11.21
N TYR A 186 -14.30 -11.84 -10.67
CA TYR A 186 -15.01 -11.63 -9.41
C TYR A 186 -14.31 -12.28 -8.21
N PHE A 187 -12.98 -12.22 -8.18
CA PHE A 187 -12.16 -12.68 -7.07
C PHE A 187 -11.49 -11.52 -6.32
N HIS A 188 -11.18 -11.75 -5.06
CA HIS A 188 -10.25 -10.86 -4.38
C HIS A 188 -8.80 -11.17 -4.83
N PRO A 189 -7.94 -10.15 -5.10
CA PRO A 189 -6.58 -10.34 -5.59
C PRO A 189 -5.73 -11.33 -4.77
N VAL A 190 -5.89 -11.29 -3.44
CA VAL A 190 -5.17 -12.18 -2.52
C VAL A 190 -5.62 -13.64 -2.65
N TYR A 191 -6.92 -13.86 -2.77
CA TYR A 191 -7.47 -15.20 -2.98
C TYR A 191 -7.00 -15.78 -4.31
N LEU A 192 -7.07 -14.97 -5.37
CA LEU A 192 -6.59 -15.37 -6.69
C LEU A 192 -5.12 -15.80 -6.65
N ASN A 193 -4.25 -15.00 -6.01
CA ASN A 193 -2.84 -15.36 -5.84
C ASN A 193 -2.64 -16.63 -5.03
N ARG A 194 -3.42 -16.83 -3.95
CA ARG A 194 -3.35 -18.04 -3.13
C ARG A 194 -3.78 -19.27 -3.92
N LEU A 195 -4.85 -19.13 -4.70
CA LEU A 195 -5.37 -20.18 -5.57
C LEU A 195 -4.33 -20.59 -6.62
N PHE A 196 -3.72 -19.62 -7.30
CA PHE A 196 -2.65 -19.85 -8.27
C PHE A 196 -1.43 -20.52 -7.64
N LYS A 197 -0.99 -20.08 -6.46
CA LYS A 197 0.12 -20.73 -5.75
C LYS A 197 -0.17 -22.18 -5.42
N LYS A 198 -1.42 -22.47 -5.04
CA LYS A 198 -1.84 -23.84 -4.72
C LYS A 198 -1.85 -24.75 -5.95
N GLU A 199 -2.39 -24.27 -7.08
CA GLU A 199 -2.63 -25.10 -8.27
C GLU A 199 -1.47 -25.07 -9.28
N LYS A 200 -0.76 -23.92 -9.41
CA LYS A 200 0.35 -23.73 -10.37
C LYS A 200 1.73 -23.59 -9.70
N GLY A 201 1.81 -23.54 -8.37
CA GLY A 201 3.06 -23.38 -7.63
C GLY A 201 3.63 -21.95 -7.61
N VAL A 202 3.06 -21.02 -8.38
CA VAL A 202 3.56 -19.65 -8.54
C VAL A 202 2.45 -18.61 -8.34
N SER A 203 2.81 -17.35 -8.05
CA SER A 203 1.84 -16.25 -8.01
C SER A 203 1.34 -15.91 -9.42
N VAL A 204 0.18 -15.23 -9.50
CA VAL A 204 -0.37 -14.75 -10.78
C VAL A 204 0.63 -13.87 -11.52
N SER A 205 1.27 -12.91 -10.84
CA SER A 205 2.28 -12.04 -11.46
C SER A 205 3.49 -12.83 -11.99
N GLN A 206 3.95 -13.82 -11.22
CA GLN A 206 5.05 -14.67 -11.67
C GLN A 206 4.64 -15.54 -12.85
N PHE A 207 3.41 -16.01 -12.89
CA PHE A 207 2.87 -16.76 -14.02
C PHE A 207 2.83 -15.89 -15.29
N ILE A 208 2.31 -14.66 -15.20
CA ILE A 208 2.31 -13.69 -16.32
C ILE A 208 3.74 -13.45 -16.85
N ILE A 209 4.69 -13.19 -15.94
CA ILE A 209 6.10 -12.98 -16.32
C ILE A 209 6.66 -14.21 -17.04
N ASN A 210 6.44 -15.41 -16.50
CA ASN A 210 6.94 -16.63 -17.09
C ASN A 210 6.40 -16.85 -18.51
N GLU A 211 5.10 -16.65 -18.71
CA GLU A 211 4.47 -16.83 -20.04
C GLU A 211 4.89 -15.74 -21.02
N ARG A 212 5.06 -14.48 -20.57
CA ARG A 212 5.64 -13.40 -21.39
C ARG A 212 7.07 -13.72 -21.85
N MET A 213 7.91 -14.24 -20.96
CA MET A 213 9.29 -14.62 -21.30
C MET A 213 9.33 -15.78 -22.30
N LYS A 214 8.49 -16.80 -22.14
CA LYS A 214 8.37 -17.90 -23.12
C LYS A 214 7.92 -17.40 -24.48
N MET A 215 6.90 -16.56 -24.53
CA MET A 215 6.42 -15.95 -25.77
C MET A 215 7.50 -15.10 -26.43
N ALA A 216 8.25 -14.30 -25.65
CA ALA A 216 9.34 -13.48 -26.15
C ALA A 216 10.45 -14.33 -26.77
N ALA A 217 10.87 -15.41 -26.13
CA ALA A 217 11.86 -16.32 -26.66
C ALA A 217 11.42 -16.91 -28.00
N SER A 218 10.17 -17.39 -28.09
CA SER A 218 9.63 -17.91 -29.35
C SER A 218 9.58 -16.86 -30.48
N LEU A 219 9.24 -15.62 -30.17
CA LEU A 219 9.22 -14.52 -31.17
C LEU A 219 10.62 -14.13 -31.63
N LEU A 220 11.62 -14.18 -30.75
CA LEU A 220 13.01 -13.91 -31.10
C LEU A 220 13.62 -15.04 -31.94
N GLU A 221 13.27 -16.30 -31.65
CA GLU A 221 13.71 -17.47 -32.44
C GLU A 221 13.17 -17.48 -33.87
N LEU A 222 11.95 -16.97 -34.09
CA LEU A 222 11.35 -16.84 -35.42
C LEU A 222 12.08 -15.82 -36.29
N GLY A 223 12.76 -14.82 -35.67
CA GLY A 223 13.56 -13.82 -36.39
C GLY A 223 12.79 -12.73 -37.13
N ASP A 224 11.46 -12.75 -37.07
CA ASP A 224 10.58 -11.82 -37.80
C ASP A 224 10.44 -10.44 -37.10
N TYR A 225 10.88 -10.31 -35.86
CA TYR A 225 10.71 -9.11 -35.04
C TYR A 225 12.01 -8.68 -34.39
N ASN A 226 12.23 -7.38 -34.31
CA ASN A 226 13.33 -6.83 -33.52
C ASN A 226 12.99 -6.83 -32.01
N ALA A 227 13.99 -6.67 -31.14
CA ALA A 227 13.83 -6.79 -29.71
C ALA A 227 12.85 -5.77 -29.08
N ASN A 228 12.71 -4.57 -29.67
CA ASN A 228 11.74 -3.56 -29.22
C ASN A 228 10.31 -3.99 -29.58
N GLU A 229 10.10 -4.49 -30.78
CA GLU A 229 8.79 -5.00 -31.22
C GLU A 229 8.35 -6.21 -30.39
N VAL A 230 9.30 -7.09 -30.03
CA VAL A 230 9.03 -8.22 -29.14
C VAL A 230 8.61 -7.71 -27.77
N ALA A 231 9.31 -6.71 -27.20
CA ALA A 231 8.95 -6.13 -25.91
C ALA A 231 7.49 -5.63 -25.88
N GLU A 232 7.08 -4.88 -26.90
CA GLU A 232 5.69 -4.39 -27.02
C GLU A 232 4.69 -5.54 -27.16
N LYS A 233 4.98 -6.52 -28.03
CA LYS A 233 4.09 -7.68 -28.28
C LYS A 233 3.85 -8.52 -27.03
N VAL A 234 4.82 -8.58 -26.11
CA VAL A 234 4.69 -9.31 -24.85
C VAL A 234 4.28 -8.44 -23.67
N GLY A 235 3.78 -7.20 -23.94
CA GLY A 235 3.15 -6.35 -22.94
C GLY A 235 4.12 -5.56 -22.06
N TYR A 236 5.32 -5.21 -22.56
CA TYR A 236 6.21 -4.26 -21.89
C TYR A 236 6.19 -2.91 -22.61
N SER A 237 5.80 -1.86 -21.90
CA SER A 237 5.79 -0.48 -22.41
C SER A 237 7.20 0.11 -22.60
N GLN A 238 8.21 -0.46 -21.94
CA GLN A 238 9.61 0.01 -22.00
C GLN A 238 10.56 -1.17 -22.26
N TYR A 239 11.38 -1.04 -23.29
CA TYR A 239 12.38 -2.04 -23.64
C TYR A 239 13.36 -2.35 -22.51
N THR A 240 13.80 -1.35 -21.76
CA THR A 240 14.71 -1.54 -20.62
C THR A 240 14.17 -2.49 -19.57
N ASN A 241 12.87 -2.42 -19.27
CA ASN A 241 12.22 -3.31 -18.32
C ASN A 241 12.13 -4.74 -18.86
N PHE A 242 11.82 -4.88 -20.15
CA PHE A 242 11.82 -6.17 -20.84
C PHE A 242 13.23 -6.78 -20.83
N HIS A 243 14.25 -6.05 -21.28
CA HIS A 243 15.63 -6.53 -21.34
C HIS A 243 16.14 -7.04 -19.98
N ASN A 244 15.94 -6.25 -18.92
CA ASN A 244 16.33 -6.63 -17.57
C ASN A 244 15.62 -7.90 -17.11
N MET A 245 14.34 -8.04 -17.42
CA MET A 245 13.56 -9.22 -17.05
C MET A 245 13.96 -10.45 -17.86
N PHE A 246 14.17 -10.29 -19.17
CA PHE A 246 14.60 -11.37 -20.07
C PHE A 246 15.99 -11.90 -19.67
N LYS A 247 16.94 -11.00 -19.42
CA LYS A 247 18.27 -11.34 -18.93
C LYS A 247 18.22 -12.07 -17.58
N LYS A 248 17.36 -11.64 -16.67
CA LYS A 248 17.17 -12.30 -15.36
C LYS A 248 16.59 -13.69 -15.52
N TYR A 249 15.72 -13.91 -16.51
CA TYR A 249 15.00 -15.18 -16.69
C TYR A 249 15.85 -16.22 -17.43
N TYR A 250 16.57 -15.82 -18.49
CA TYR A 250 17.36 -16.73 -19.34
C TYR A 250 18.87 -16.66 -19.09
N GLY A 251 19.38 -15.68 -18.34
CA GLY A 251 20.80 -15.53 -18.06
C GLY A 251 21.64 -14.98 -19.24
N CYS A 252 20.99 -14.65 -20.38
CA CYS A 252 21.63 -14.10 -21.58
C CYS A 252 20.99 -12.75 -21.97
N PRO A 253 21.79 -11.85 -22.64
CA PRO A 253 21.28 -10.57 -23.09
C PRO A 253 20.32 -10.69 -24.25
#